data_ea471f3ad5c447cb75be909fe935d394
#
_entry.id   ea471f3ad5c447cb75be909fe935d394
#
_cell.length_a   1.000
_cell.length_b   1.000
_cell.length_c   1.000
_cell.angle_alpha   90.00
_cell.angle_beta   90.00
_cell.angle_gamma   90.00
#
_symmetry.space_group_name_H-M   'P 1'
#
loop_
_entity.id
_entity.type
_entity.pdbx_description
1 polymer ?
#
loop_
_entity_poly.entity_id
_entity_poly.type
_entity_poly.pdbx_seq_one_letter_code
_entity_poly.pdbx_strand_id
1 'polypeptide(L)'
;MTEASSFARQHVNPSFPSVRYEYNPLFPLYFRRSGIPAKDFKFSTPDHFRKALGPSLENDSTKALKFFPPNRIHIVGSAAAGGCLKTSPGVGCTVVDVAVEVPKEFFLEKDYLDHRYHVKRMAYLKVLQQHLEKAEWVASSVYSTHHADVRKPCLLVKAKKPGDVCLRVLLTIPVHAFPPARLHHEKANLRSLEIQDDERLPSPHYNHSIIEDMFMDEHIKYLRGAAEMAEYYEDACVLLQVWA
;
A
#
# COMPACT_ATOMS: atom_id res chain seq x y z
N MET A 1 10.20 -24.31 -31.82
CA MET A 1 9.35 -23.41 -31.00
C MET A 1 7.93 -23.95 -30.74
N THR A 2 7.66 -25.24 -30.95
CA THR A 2 6.31 -25.84 -30.93
C THR A 2 6.06 -26.81 -29.80
N GLU A 3 7.08 -27.33 -29.14
CA GLU A 3 6.90 -28.33 -28.09
C GLU A 3 6.63 -27.77 -26.66
N ALA A 4 7.20 -26.62 -26.29
CA ALA A 4 6.96 -25.98 -25.00
C ALA A 4 5.52 -25.48 -24.87
N SER A 5 4.92 -25.00 -25.96
CA SER A 5 3.51 -24.55 -26.00
C SER A 5 2.52 -25.73 -25.84
N SER A 6 2.89 -26.91 -26.31
CA SER A 6 2.07 -28.14 -26.19
C SER A 6 2.10 -28.69 -24.76
N PHE A 7 3.25 -28.61 -24.07
CA PHE A 7 3.40 -29.12 -22.71
C PHE A 7 2.59 -28.30 -21.67
N ALA A 8 2.60 -26.97 -21.81
CA ALA A 8 1.83 -26.08 -20.95
C ALA A 8 0.31 -26.32 -21.06
N ARG A 9 -0.18 -26.63 -22.27
CA ARG A 9 -1.62 -26.90 -22.49
C ARG A 9 -2.10 -28.25 -21.97
N GLN A 10 -1.21 -29.24 -21.77
CA GLN A 10 -1.60 -30.57 -21.31
C GLN A 10 -1.69 -30.72 -19.80
N HIS A 11 -1.09 -29.81 -19.03
CA HIS A 11 -1.04 -29.90 -17.56
C HIS A 11 -1.78 -28.77 -16.84
N VAL A 12 -2.24 -27.74 -17.52
CA VAL A 12 -3.17 -26.76 -16.95
C VAL A 12 -4.57 -27.37 -16.98
N ASN A 13 -5.07 -27.79 -15.84
CA ASN A 13 -6.42 -28.31 -15.69
C ASN A 13 -7.40 -27.27 -16.27
N PRO A 14 -8.16 -27.62 -17.35
CA PRO A 14 -9.05 -26.66 -18.02
C PRO A 14 -10.22 -26.19 -17.15
N SER A 15 -10.32 -26.63 -15.90
CA SER A 15 -11.31 -26.23 -14.93
C SER A 15 -10.87 -25.07 -14.03
N PHE A 16 -9.74 -24.41 -14.28
CA PHE A 16 -9.52 -23.08 -13.73
C PHE A 16 -10.25 -22.06 -14.58
N PRO A 17 -11.49 -21.69 -14.24
CA PRO A 17 -12.11 -20.56 -14.90
C PRO A 17 -11.20 -19.37 -14.62
N SER A 18 -10.83 -18.64 -15.66
CA SER A 18 -10.34 -17.28 -15.54
C SER A 18 -11.43 -16.49 -14.84
N VAL A 19 -11.49 -16.54 -13.53
CA VAL A 19 -12.43 -15.78 -12.73
C VAL A 19 -11.96 -14.34 -12.84
N ARG A 20 -12.42 -13.66 -13.88
CA ARG A 20 -12.46 -12.20 -13.88
C ARG A 20 -13.21 -11.85 -12.62
N TYR A 21 -12.50 -11.35 -11.65
CA TYR A 21 -13.09 -10.90 -10.41
C TYR A 21 -14.10 -9.82 -10.76
N GLU A 22 -15.38 -10.13 -10.67
CA GLU A 22 -16.41 -9.11 -10.59
C GLU A 22 -16.16 -8.35 -9.29
N TYR A 23 -15.42 -7.27 -9.45
CA TYR A 23 -15.06 -6.33 -8.42
C TYR A 23 -16.32 -5.91 -7.66
N ASN A 24 -16.32 -6.10 -6.34
CA ASN A 24 -17.35 -5.52 -5.50
C ASN A 24 -17.12 -4.00 -5.41
N PRO A 25 -17.90 -3.18 -6.15
CA PRO A 25 -17.71 -1.74 -6.23
C PRO A 25 -18.03 -1.02 -4.91
N LEU A 26 -18.43 -1.76 -3.87
CA LEU A 26 -18.92 -1.18 -2.61
C LEU A 26 -17.81 -0.50 -1.80
N PHE A 27 -16.55 -0.95 -1.91
CA PHE A 27 -15.47 -0.38 -1.10
C PHE A 27 -15.11 1.06 -1.47
N PRO A 28 -14.82 1.42 -2.73
CA PRO A 28 -14.64 2.82 -3.12
C PRO A 28 -15.89 3.66 -2.94
N LEU A 29 -17.08 3.07 -3.15
CA LEU A 29 -18.35 3.75 -2.93
C LEU A 29 -18.59 4.03 -1.45
N TYR A 30 -18.19 3.12 -0.56
CA TYR A 30 -18.28 3.34 0.88
C TYR A 30 -17.45 4.55 1.32
N PHE A 31 -16.18 4.62 0.92
CA PHE A 31 -15.33 5.77 1.24
C PHE A 31 -15.80 7.08 0.60
N ARG A 32 -16.36 7.03 -0.61
CA ARG A 32 -16.97 8.21 -1.25
C ARG A 32 -18.27 8.65 -0.58
N ARG A 33 -19.11 7.69 -0.14
CA ARG A 33 -20.41 7.98 0.48
C ARG A 33 -20.33 8.26 1.97
N SER A 34 -19.40 7.64 2.69
CA SER A 34 -19.27 7.83 4.13
C SER A 34 -18.67 9.16 4.53
N GLY A 35 -18.12 9.91 3.56
CA GLY A 35 -17.61 11.26 3.73
C GLY A 35 -16.85 11.42 5.05
N ILE A 36 -15.67 10.79 5.20
CA ILE A 36 -14.89 11.03 6.42
C ILE A 36 -14.60 12.53 6.45
N PRO A 37 -15.21 13.29 7.38
CA PRO A 37 -15.02 14.74 7.38
C PRO A 37 -13.58 15.08 7.74
N ALA A 38 -13.09 16.19 7.20
CA ALA A 38 -11.86 16.78 7.69
C ALA A 38 -12.01 17.03 9.20
N LYS A 39 -11.11 16.47 10.00
CA LYS A 39 -11.21 16.51 11.46
C LYS A 39 -9.83 16.59 12.09
N ASP A 40 -9.72 17.42 13.10
CA ASP A 40 -8.52 17.42 13.95
C ASP A 40 -8.51 16.17 14.85
N PHE A 41 -7.35 15.57 14.97
CA PHE A 41 -7.14 14.40 15.82
C PHE A 41 -5.76 14.46 16.50
N LYS A 42 -5.66 13.78 17.63
CA LYS A 42 -4.39 13.61 18.33
C LYS A 42 -3.82 12.24 18.01
N PHE A 43 -2.56 12.20 17.67
CA PHE A 43 -1.83 10.98 17.37
C PHE A 43 -0.58 10.88 18.21
N SER A 44 -0.40 9.72 18.83
CA SER A 44 0.84 9.32 19.48
C SER A 44 1.38 8.08 18.76
N THR A 45 2.64 8.11 18.42
CA THR A 45 3.27 6.99 17.70
C THR A 45 3.32 5.76 18.60
N PRO A 46 2.76 4.60 18.16
CA PRO A 46 2.82 3.37 18.94
C PRO A 46 4.27 2.94 19.20
N ASP A 47 4.55 2.40 20.41
CA ASP A 47 5.91 2.06 20.81
C ASP A 47 6.61 1.05 19.89
N HIS A 48 5.88 0.02 19.42
CA HIS A 48 6.43 -0.96 18.49
C HIS A 48 6.84 -0.32 17.16
N PHE A 49 6.05 0.66 16.68
CA PHE A 49 6.35 1.39 15.44
C PHE A 49 7.49 2.38 15.65
N ARG A 50 7.55 3.05 16.80
CA ARG A 50 8.65 3.93 17.19
C ARG A 50 9.99 3.17 17.20
N LYS A 51 10.02 1.98 17.80
CA LYS A 51 11.19 1.10 17.80
C LYS A 51 11.64 0.71 16.39
N ALA A 52 10.70 0.48 15.48
CA ALA A 52 11.00 0.16 14.09
C ALA A 52 11.60 1.33 13.30
N LEU A 53 11.29 2.56 13.66
CA LEU A 53 11.83 3.77 13.03
C LEU A 53 13.19 4.20 13.60
N GLY A 54 13.55 3.70 14.79
CA GLY A 54 14.84 3.97 15.41
C GLY A 54 14.86 5.20 16.35
N PRO A 55 16.02 5.52 16.93
CA PRO A 55 16.15 6.48 18.04
C PRO A 55 15.85 7.93 17.69
N SER A 56 15.84 8.30 16.41
CA SER A 56 15.52 9.68 15.97
C SER A 56 14.10 10.16 16.37
N LEU A 57 13.25 9.28 16.93
CA LEU A 57 11.88 9.56 17.37
C LEU A 57 11.68 9.48 18.87
N GLU A 58 12.73 9.42 19.68
CA GLU A 58 12.62 9.27 21.14
C GLU A 58 11.81 10.39 21.81
N ASN A 59 11.74 11.57 21.21
CA ASN A 59 10.99 12.73 21.71
C ASN A 59 9.64 12.97 21.01
N ASP A 60 9.01 11.93 20.45
CA ASP A 60 7.74 12.10 19.74
C ASP A 60 6.58 12.32 20.73
N SER A 61 6.28 13.58 21.00
CA SER A 61 5.09 14.00 21.74
C SER A 61 3.83 13.77 20.91
N THR A 62 2.69 13.63 21.59
CA THR A 62 1.37 13.59 20.95
C THR A 62 1.19 14.79 20.03
N LYS A 63 1.00 14.53 18.72
CA LYS A 63 0.83 15.57 17.70
C LYS A 63 -0.64 15.81 17.43
N ALA A 64 -1.02 17.07 17.34
CA ALA A 64 -2.30 17.45 16.75
C ALA A 64 -2.16 17.45 15.21
N LEU A 65 -2.98 16.66 14.55
CA LEU A 65 -2.98 16.51 13.08
C LEU A 65 -4.39 16.77 12.57
N LYS A 66 -4.49 17.33 11.35
CA LYS A 66 -5.76 17.48 10.66
C LYS A 66 -5.89 16.37 9.62
N PHE A 67 -6.94 15.57 9.74
CA PHE A 67 -7.27 14.58 8.73
C PHE A 67 -7.96 15.25 7.55
N PHE A 68 -7.57 14.85 6.35
CA PHE A 68 -8.21 15.21 5.09
C PHE A 68 -8.73 13.93 4.42
N PRO A 69 -9.94 13.95 3.81
CA PRO A 69 -10.45 12.81 3.07
C PRO A 69 -9.48 12.36 1.97
N PRO A 70 -9.40 11.06 1.66
CA PRO A 70 -8.58 10.58 0.55
C PRO A 70 -8.95 11.25 -0.78
N ASN A 71 -7.94 11.57 -1.59
CA ASN A 71 -8.18 12.08 -2.94
C ASN A 71 -8.79 11.01 -3.83
N ARG A 72 -8.25 9.79 -3.74
CA ARG A 72 -8.64 8.67 -4.59
C ARG A 72 -8.48 7.34 -3.87
N ILE A 73 -9.32 6.38 -4.26
CA ILE A 73 -9.25 4.99 -3.81
C ILE A 73 -9.43 4.11 -5.04
N HIS A 74 -8.50 3.19 -5.24
CA HIS A 74 -8.50 2.30 -6.41
C HIS A 74 -7.75 1.00 -6.13
N ILE A 75 -7.97 0.00 -6.99
CA ILE A 75 -7.26 -1.28 -6.90
C ILE A 75 -5.86 -1.13 -7.48
N VAL A 76 -4.91 -1.80 -6.82
CA VAL A 76 -3.51 -1.89 -7.24
C VAL A 76 -3.02 -3.34 -7.15
N GLY A 77 -1.73 -3.57 -7.36
CA GLY A 77 -1.10 -4.87 -7.26
C GLY A 77 -1.58 -5.87 -8.31
N SER A 78 -1.50 -7.15 -8.00
CA SER A 78 -1.83 -8.25 -8.93
C SER A 78 -3.27 -8.21 -9.42
N ALA A 79 -4.22 -7.78 -8.57
CA ALA A 79 -5.62 -7.63 -8.97
C ALA A 79 -5.82 -6.55 -10.03
N ALA A 80 -5.03 -5.48 -10.00
CA ALA A 80 -5.06 -4.42 -11.01
C ALA A 80 -4.36 -4.81 -12.31
N ALA A 81 -3.40 -5.72 -12.25
CA ALA A 81 -2.60 -6.20 -13.38
C ALA A 81 -3.14 -7.50 -14.02
N GLY A 82 -4.33 -7.99 -13.60
CA GLY A 82 -4.94 -9.21 -14.16
C GLY A 82 -4.39 -10.53 -13.59
N GLY A 83 -3.35 -10.48 -12.74
CA GLY A 83 -2.67 -11.67 -12.19
C GLY A 83 -3.10 -12.08 -10.77
N CYS A 84 -4.31 -11.75 -10.34
CA CYS A 84 -4.78 -12.09 -9.00
C CYS A 84 -5.20 -13.55 -8.90
N LEU A 85 -4.56 -14.32 -8.01
CA LEU A 85 -4.93 -15.69 -7.71
C LEU A 85 -6.07 -15.73 -6.67
N LYS A 86 -7.10 -16.51 -6.99
CA LYS A 86 -8.16 -16.83 -6.04
C LYS A 86 -7.69 -17.94 -5.12
N THR A 87 -7.68 -17.69 -3.82
CA THR A 87 -7.42 -18.73 -2.83
C THR A 87 -8.56 -19.74 -2.80
N SER A 88 -8.24 -21.04 -2.73
CA SER A 88 -9.26 -22.07 -2.61
C SER A 88 -10.09 -21.90 -1.33
N PRO A 89 -11.39 -22.19 -1.36
CA PRO A 89 -12.24 -22.11 -0.19
C PRO A 89 -11.65 -22.96 0.97
N GLY A 90 -11.58 -22.34 2.15
CA GLY A 90 -11.05 -23.00 3.36
C GLY A 90 -9.52 -22.97 3.53
N VAL A 91 -8.76 -22.49 2.55
CA VAL A 91 -7.28 -22.40 2.63
C VAL A 91 -6.81 -21.01 3.07
N GLY A 92 -7.68 -20.01 3.02
CA GLY A 92 -7.37 -18.63 3.38
C GLY A 92 -8.27 -17.63 2.64
N CYS A 93 -7.90 -16.36 2.66
CA CYS A 93 -8.62 -15.34 1.90
C CYS A 93 -7.77 -14.82 0.73
N THR A 94 -8.42 -14.57 -0.39
CA THR A 94 -7.80 -13.85 -1.51
C THR A 94 -7.57 -12.41 -1.09
N VAL A 95 -6.32 -11.97 -1.15
CA VAL A 95 -5.95 -10.59 -0.79
C VAL A 95 -6.02 -9.70 -2.03
N VAL A 96 -6.81 -8.64 -1.94
CA VAL A 96 -6.89 -7.60 -2.97
C VAL A 96 -6.29 -6.30 -2.44
N ASP A 97 -5.32 -5.77 -3.15
CA ASP A 97 -4.65 -4.53 -2.80
C ASP A 97 -5.47 -3.32 -3.21
N VAL A 98 -5.70 -2.43 -2.26
CA VAL A 98 -6.42 -1.17 -2.46
C VAL A 98 -5.56 -0.01 -2.03
N ALA A 99 -5.22 0.86 -2.98
CA ALA A 99 -4.51 2.10 -2.70
C ALA A 99 -5.48 3.20 -2.26
N VAL A 100 -5.09 3.88 -1.20
CA VAL A 100 -5.77 5.07 -0.67
C VAL A 100 -4.79 6.24 -0.77
N GLU A 101 -5.09 7.19 -1.67
CA GLU A 101 -4.23 8.34 -1.90
C GLU A 101 -4.45 9.41 -0.84
N VAL A 102 -3.42 9.60 0.01
CA VAL A 102 -3.41 10.63 1.05
C VAL A 102 -3.22 12.01 0.40
N PRO A 103 -4.07 13.00 0.70
CA PRO A 103 -3.92 14.35 0.16
C PRO A 103 -2.58 14.99 0.51
N LYS A 104 -2.01 15.76 -0.42
CA LYS A 104 -0.75 16.49 -0.21
C LYS A 104 -0.82 17.41 1.01
N GLU A 105 -1.97 18.01 1.24
CA GLU A 105 -2.26 18.96 2.33
C GLU A 105 -2.08 18.34 3.73
N PHE A 106 -2.06 17.01 3.81
CA PHE A 106 -1.75 16.29 5.05
C PHE A 106 -0.26 16.38 5.43
N PHE A 107 0.60 16.61 4.45
CA PHE A 107 2.05 16.68 4.63
C PHE A 107 2.55 18.12 4.62
N LEU A 108 3.56 18.39 5.44
CA LEU A 108 4.35 19.62 5.37
C LEU A 108 5.49 19.42 4.36
N GLU A 109 6.04 20.52 3.87
CA GLU A 109 7.09 20.53 2.84
C GLU A 109 8.32 19.66 3.20
N LYS A 110 8.68 19.60 4.48
CA LYS A 110 9.86 18.86 4.99
C LYS A 110 9.54 17.54 5.67
N ASP A 111 8.34 16.99 5.49
CA ASP A 111 7.98 15.72 6.12
C ASP A 111 8.68 14.50 5.52
N TYR A 112 9.39 14.67 4.42
CA TYR A 112 10.31 13.64 3.91
C TYR A 112 11.57 13.47 4.76
N LEU A 113 11.79 14.24 5.83
CA LEU A 113 12.95 14.14 6.71
C LEU A 113 12.61 13.34 7.98
N ASP A 114 13.61 12.65 8.53
CA ASP A 114 13.66 12.12 9.89
C ASP A 114 12.42 11.26 10.25
N HIS A 115 12.02 10.34 9.37
CA HIS A 115 10.84 9.47 9.52
C HIS A 115 9.48 10.16 9.69
N ARG A 116 9.39 11.50 9.56
CA ARG A 116 8.13 12.23 9.71
C ARG A 116 7.06 11.73 8.75
N TYR A 117 7.47 11.36 7.52
CA TYR A 117 6.58 10.74 6.54
C TYR A 117 5.95 9.47 7.09
N HIS A 118 6.74 8.54 7.61
CA HIS A 118 6.25 7.26 8.12
C HIS A 118 5.33 7.44 9.34
N VAL A 119 5.66 8.39 10.23
CA VAL A 119 4.81 8.74 11.38
C VAL A 119 3.45 9.27 10.92
N LYS A 120 3.43 10.21 9.96
CA LYS A 120 2.18 10.73 9.41
C LYS A 120 1.40 9.67 8.64
N ARG A 121 2.08 8.83 7.88
CA ARG A 121 1.48 7.69 7.19
C ARG A 121 0.76 6.77 8.19
N MET A 122 1.40 6.42 9.30
CA MET A 122 0.79 5.62 10.36
C MET A 122 -0.40 6.33 11.02
N ALA A 123 -0.28 7.64 11.26
CA ALA A 123 -1.37 8.44 11.82
C ALA A 123 -2.60 8.45 10.92
N TYR A 124 -2.41 8.60 9.61
CA TYR A 124 -3.49 8.55 8.63
C TYR A 124 -4.17 7.18 8.61
N LEU A 125 -3.37 6.11 8.60
CA LEU A 125 -3.85 4.73 8.61
C LEU A 125 -4.69 4.44 9.88
N LYS A 126 -4.31 5.01 11.03
CA LYS A 126 -5.07 4.89 12.28
C LYS A 126 -6.47 5.48 12.16
N VAL A 127 -6.60 6.64 11.56
CA VAL A 127 -7.92 7.28 11.33
C VAL A 127 -8.77 6.43 10.39
N LEU A 128 -8.16 5.92 9.30
CA LEU A 128 -8.86 5.00 8.39
C LEU A 128 -9.34 3.74 9.11
N GLN A 129 -8.50 3.14 9.95
CA GLN A 129 -8.88 1.96 10.74
C GLN A 129 -10.10 2.24 11.61
N GLN A 130 -10.05 3.31 12.41
CA GLN A 130 -11.15 3.71 13.29
C GLN A 130 -12.46 3.96 12.54
N HIS A 131 -12.36 4.40 11.29
CA HIS A 131 -13.52 4.63 10.45
C HIS A 131 -14.06 3.31 9.88
N LEU A 132 -13.19 2.43 9.41
CA LEU A 132 -13.54 1.11 8.89
C LEU A 132 -14.18 0.22 9.95
N GLU A 133 -13.70 0.26 11.18
CA GLU A 133 -14.27 -0.50 12.31
C GLU A 133 -15.73 -0.16 12.62
N LYS A 134 -16.18 1.03 12.23
CA LYS A 134 -17.59 1.45 12.37
C LYS A 134 -18.48 1.02 11.22
N ALA A 135 -17.89 0.51 10.15
CA ALA A 135 -18.62 0.12 8.97
C ALA A 135 -19.32 -1.22 9.17
N GLU A 136 -20.63 -1.29 8.88
CA GLU A 136 -21.44 -2.48 9.11
C GLU A 136 -20.94 -3.72 8.34
N TRP A 137 -20.31 -3.54 7.19
CA TRP A 137 -19.79 -4.62 6.36
C TRP A 137 -18.44 -5.17 6.80
N VAL A 138 -17.71 -4.48 7.69
CA VAL A 138 -16.39 -4.89 8.17
C VAL A 138 -16.54 -5.87 9.33
N ALA A 139 -15.91 -7.04 9.21
CA ALA A 139 -15.81 -8.02 10.30
C ALA A 139 -14.62 -7.73 11.21
N SER A 140 -13.47 -7.39 10.60
CA SER A 140 -12.25 -7.06 11.33
C SER A 140 -11.33 -6.18 10.49
N SER A 141 -10.53 -5.36 11.15
CA SER A 141 -9.41 -4.63 10.55
C SER A 141 -8.18 -4.77 11.45
N VAL A 142 -7.09 -5.26 10.89
CA VAL A 142 -5.85 -5.48 11.63
C VAL A 142 -4.66 -4.88 10.89
N TYR A 143 -3.67 -4.42 11.65
CA TYR A 143 -2.41 -3.98 11.05
C TYR A 143 -1.62 -5.17 10.55
N SER A 144 -0.99 -4.97 9.40
CA SER A 144 -0.04 -5.89 8.78
C SER A 144 1.10 -5.08 8.17
N THR A 145 2.08 -5.76 7.60
CA THR A 145 3.18 -5.12 6.88
C THR A 145 3.07 -5.42 5.39
N HIS A 146 3.47 -4.46 4.57
CA HIS A 146 3.61 -4.67 3.13
C HIS A 146 5.07 -5.02 2.84
N HIS A 147 5.30 -6.11 2.12
CA HIS A 147 6.63 -6.64 1.83
C HIS A 147 7.54 -6.81 3.08
N ALA A 148 6.95 -7.20 4.21
CA ALA A 148 7.64 -7.35 5.50
C ALA A 148 8.32 -6.06 6.03
N ASP A 149 8.09 -4.88 5.42
CA ASP A 149 8.61 -3.63 5.94
C ASP A 149 7.73 -3.09 7.07
N VAL A 150 8.23 -3.21 8.29
CA VAL A 150 7.53 -2.75 9.51
C VAL A 150 7.32 -1.23 9.54
N ARG A 151 8.07 -0.46 8.74
CA ARG A 151 7.92 1.01 8.63
C ARG A 151 6.78 1.39 7.70
N LYS A 152 6.28 0.44 6.89
CA LYS A 152 5.17 0.63 5.95
C LYS A 152 3.96 -0.24 6.35
N PRO A 153 3.33 0.00 7.51
CA PRO A 153 2.14 -0.73 7.90
C PRO A 153 1.01 -0.52 6.90
N CYS A 154 0.20 -1.54 6.76
CA CYS A 154 -1.05 -1.55 5.99
C CYS A 154 -2.18 -2.10 6.86
N LEU A 155 -3.44 -2.01 6.38
CA LEU A 155 -4.57 -2.66 7.05
C LEU A 155 -5.04 -3.86 6.22
N LEU A 156 -5.22 -4.99 6.88
CA LEU A 156 -6.00 -6.10 6.36
C LEU A 156 -7.42 -5.99 6.87
N VAL A 157 -8.36 -5.85 5.95
CA VAL A 157 -9.79 -5.64 6.23
C VAL A 157 -10.57 -6.85 5.72
N LYS A 158 -11.25 -7.54 6.63
CA LYS A 158 -12.10 -8.69 6.31
C LYS A 158 -13.57 -8.28 6.32
N ALA A 159 -14.33 -8.67 5.31
CA ALA A 159 -15.77 -8.43 5.25
C ALA A 159 -16.56 -9.45 6.08
N LYS A 160 -17.76 -9.05 6.57
CA LYS A 160 -18.69 -9.95 7.30
C LYS A 160 -19.40 -10.97 6.41
N LYS A 161 -19.64 -10.62 5.14
CA LYS A 161 -20.27 -11.54 4.21
C LYS A 161 -19.29 -12.61 3.79
N PRO A 162 -19.75 -13.87 3.68
CA PRO A 162 -18.89 -14.96 3.24
C PRO A 162 -18.42 -14.69 1.81
N GLY A 163 -17.15 -14.44 1.71
CA GLY A 163 -16.38 -14.32 0.50
C GLY A 163 -14.93 -14.35 0.98
N ASP A 164 -14.14 -15.24 0.42
CA ASP A 164 -12.75 -15.42 0.82
C ASP A 164 -11.86 -14.25 0.37
N VAL A 165 -12.35 -13.00 0.50
CA VAL A 165 -11.63 -11.79 0.10
C VAL A 165 -11.30 -10.95 1.31
N CYS A 166 -10.02 -10.64 1.43
CA CYS A 166 -9.48 -9.64 2.34
C CYS A 166 -8.97 -8.46 1.53
N LEU A 167 -9.26 -7.25 1.96
CA LEU A 167 -8.69 -6.05 1.35
C LEU A 167 -7.42 -5.67 2.11
N ARG A 168 -6.32 -5.50 1.38
CA ARG A 168 -5.09 -4.91 1.94
C ARG A 168 -5.05 -3.44 1.55
N VAL A 169 -5.29 -2.57 2.53
CA VAL A 169 -5.31 -1.12 2.34
C VAL A 169 -3.89 -0.58 2.43
N LEU A 170 -3.40 -0.10 1.31
CA LEU A 170 -2.10 0.55 1.16
C LEU A 170 -2.28 2.07 1.07
N LEU A 171 -1.33 2.83 1.59
CA LEU A 171 -1.34 4.28 1.42
C LEU A 171 -0.40 4.68 0.28
N THR A 172 -0.88 5.60 -0.54
CA THR A 172 -0.12 6.26 -1.59
C THR A 172 -0.20 7.77 -1.42
N ILE A 173 0.64 8.50 -2.11
CA ILE A 173 0.65 9.96 -2.10
C ILE A 173 0.81 10.49 -3.53
N PRO A 174 0.35 11.70 -3.83
CA PRO A 174 0.52 12.29 -5.17
C PRO A 174 2.00 12.38 -5.57
N VAL A 175 2.30 12.18 -6.84
CA VAL A 175 3.67 12.27 -7.41
C VAL A 175 4.39 13.59 -7.06
N HIS A 176 3.62 14.65 -6.88
CA HIS A 176 4.14 15.97 -6.53
C HIS A 176 4.06 16.28 -5.02
N ALA A 177 3.83 15.29 -4.16
CA ALA A 177 3.77 15.49 -2.70
C ALA A 177 5.11 16.03 -2.17
N PHE A 178 6.21 15.47 -2.64
CA PHE A 178 7.57 15.94 -2.34
C PHE A 178 8.38 16.11 -3.63
N PRO A 179 9.36 17.05 -3.67
CA PRO A 179 10.24 17.20 -4.83
C PRO A 179 11.11 15.94 -5.02
N PRO A 180 11.07 15.25 -6.17
CA PRO A 180 11.86 14.03 -6.39
C PRO A 180 13.38 14.22 -6.19
N ALA A 181 13.91 15.41 -6.54
CA ALA A 181 15.30 15.75 -6.33
C ALA A 181 15.73 15.73 -4.84
N ARG A 182 14.79 15.88 -3.90
CA ARG A 182 15.04 15.76 -2.45
C ARG A 182 15.08 14.30 -1.99
N LEU A 183 14.53 13.39 -2.77
CA LEU A 183 14.48 11.95 -2.49
C LEU A 183 15.51 11.14 -3.29
N HIS A 184 16.47 11.82 -3.92
CA HIS A 184 17.57 11.16 -4.64
C HIS A 184 18.34 10.24 -3.71
N HIS A 185 18.88 9.12 -4.25
CA HIS A 185 19.55 8.09 -3.46
C HIS A 185 20.78 8.61 -2.67
N GLU A 186 21.42 9.68 -3.15
CA GLU A 186 22.57 10.32 -2.48
C GLU A 186 22.17 11.28 -1.34
N LYS A 187 20.88 11.56 -1.16
CA LYS A 187 20.46 12.50 -0.12
C LYS A 187 20.37 11.84 1.25
N ALA A 188 20.95 12.51 2.25
CA ALA A 188 20.87 12.15 3.66
C ALA A 188 19.60 12.77 4.28
N ASN A 189 18.46 12.07 4.20
CA ASN A 189 17.18 12.53 4.74
C ASN A 189 16.90 12.02 6.17
N LEU A 190 17.72 11.09 6.66
CA LEU A 190 17.74 10.70 8.07
C LEU A 190 18.91 11.41 8.74
N ARG A 191 18.60 12.42 9.54
CA ARG A 191 19.58 13.28 10.18
C ARG A 191 19.72 12.89 11.65
N SER A 192 20.86 12.35 12.04
CA SER A 192 21.18 12.20 13.45
C SER A 192 21.59 13.56 14.02
N LEU A 193 21.15 13.86 15.24
CA LEU A 193 21.54 15.08 15.96
C LEU A 193 23.03 15.08 16.34
N GLU A 194 23.66 13.91 16.35
CA GLU A 194 25.05 13.72 16.80
C GLU A 194 26.08 13.82 15.65
N ILE A 195 25.62 13.86 14.39
CA ILE A 195 26.51 13.85 13.22
C ILE A 195 26.42 15.20 12.50
N GLN A 196 27.57 15.78 12.17
CA GLN A 196 27.65 17.02 11.38
C GLN A 196 27.13 16.80 9.95
N ASP A 197 26.68 17.89 9.29
CA ASP A 197 26.01 17.80 7.98
C ASP A 197 26.87 17.15 6.89
N ASP A 198 28.19 17.40 6.91
CA ASP A 198 29.15 16.92 5.92
C ASP A 198 29.51 15.43 6.08
N GLU A 199 29.25 14.85 7.26
CA GLU A 199 29.50 13.43 7.56
C GLU A 199 28.27 12.55 7.45
N ARG A 200 27.12 13.11 7.08
CA ARG A 200 25.86 12.36 7.00
C ARG A 200 25.86 11.41 5.82
N LEU A 201 25.58 10.15 6.10
CA LEU A 201 25.47 9.12 5.07
C LEU A 201 24.14 9.24 4.30
N PRO A 202 24.16 8.98 2.98
CA PRO A 202 22.96 8.85 2.18
C PRO A 202 21.95 7.85 2.78
N SER A 203 20.66 8.11 2.59
CA SER A 203 19.59 7.27 3.09
C SER A 203 18.73 6.68 1.95
N PRO A 204 19.29 5.88 1.02
CA PRO A 204 18.63 5.45 -0.20
C PRO A 204 17.37 4.63 0.09
N HIS A 205 17.39 3.68 1.01
CA HIS A 205 16.23 2.86 1.34
C HIS A 205 15.06 3.67 1.93
N TYR A 206 15.38 4.65 2.76
CA TYR A 206 14.39 5.56 3.30
C TYR A 206 13.76 6.42 2.20
N ASN A 207 14.61 7.04 1.36
CA ASN A 207 14.15 7.86 0.24
C ASN A 207 13.29 7.04 -0.73
N HIS A 208 13.74 5.82 -1.05
CA HIS A 208 13.03 4.91 -1.94
C HIS A 208 11.64 4.53 -1.39
N SER A 209 11.51 4.29 -0.09
CA SER A 209 10.22 3.93 0.53
C SER A 209 9.15 5.01 0.35
N ILE A 210 9.54 6.29 0.26
CA ILE A 210 8.64 7.41 -0.04
C ILE A 210 8.32 7.45 -1.54
N ILE A 211 9.35 7.25 -2.39
CA ILE A 211 9.21 7.22 -3.85
C ILE A 211 8.22 6.13 -4.28
N GLU A 212 8.29 4.94 -3.69
CA GLU A 212 7.34 3.85 -3.97
C GLU A 212 5.88 4.29 -3.77
N ASP A 213 5.58 4.96 -2.66
CA ASP A 213 4.22 5.45 -2.39
C ASP A 213 3.82 6.60 -3.33
N MET A 214 4.78 7.41 -3.83
CA MET A 214 4.55 8.47 -4.81
C MET A 214 4.24 7.93 -6.21
N PHE A 215 4.92 6.86 -6.63
CA PHE A 215 4.89 6.36 -8.01
C PHE A 215 4.09 5.07 -8.18
N MET A 216 3.34 4.64 -7.17
CA MET A 216 2.57 3.39 -7.26
C MET A 216 1.62 3.37 -8.46
N ASP A 217 0.95 4.47 -8.76
CA ASP A 217 0.03 4.56 -9.89
C ASP A 217 0.74 4.46 -11.25
N GLU A 218 1.90 5.09 -11.36
CA GLU A 218 2.71 5.03 -12.57
C GLU A 218 3.24 3.60 -12.78
N HIS A 219 3.62 2.94 -11.70
CA HIS A 219 4.01 1.52 -11.74
C HIS A 219 2.85 0.64 -12.23
N ILE A 220 1.64 0.81 -11.72
CA ILE A 220 0.47 0.04 -12.18
C ILE A 220 0.13 0.34 -13.64
N LYS A 221 0.23 1.59 -14.09
CA LYS A 221 0.04 1.94 -15.50
C LYS A 221 1.08 1.23 -16.39
N TYR A 222 2.33 1.21 -15.96
CA TYR A 222 3.40 0.51 -16.67
C TYR A 222 3.12 -0.99 -16.81
N LEU A 223 2.73 -1.65 -15.70
CA LEU A 223 2.40 -3.08 -15.71
C LEU A 223 1.20 -3.40 -16.61
N ARG A 224 0.17 -2.56 -16.59
CA ARG A 224 -0.99 -2.71 -17.50
C ARG A 224 -0.58 -2.55 -18.98
N GLY A 225 0.25 -1.55 -19.29
CA GLY A 225 0.79 -1.39 -20.64
C GLY A 225 1.62 -2.59 -21.09
N ALA A 226 2.40 -3.20 -20.20
CA ALA A 226 3.12 -4.43 -20.49
C ALA A 226 2.17 -5.62 -20.75
N ALA A 227 1.09 -5.73 -19.98
CA ALA A 227 0.06 -6.75 -20.17
C ALA A 227 -0.67 -6.62 -21.54
N GLU A 228 -0.92 -5.38 -21.98
CA GLU A 228 -1.53 -5.10 -23.30
C GLU A 228 -0.60 -5.48 -24.47
N MET A 229 0.72 -5.41 -24.28
CA MET A 229 1.71 -5.73 -25.31
C MET A 229 2.06 -7.22 -25.41
N ALA A 230 1.78 -8.02 -24.38
CA ALA A 230 2.21 -9.42 -24.30
C ALA A 230 1.00 -10.34 -24.04
N GLU A 231 0.58 -11.08 -25.07
CA GLU A 231 -0.61 -11.96 -25.08
C GLU A 231 -0.70 -12.92 -23.87
N TYR A 232 0.46 -13.39 -23.37
CA TYR A 232 0.52 -14.35 -22.26
C TYR A 232 1.02 -13.76 -20.95
N TYR A 233 1.02 -12.46 -20.80
CA TYR A 233 1.57 -11.78 -19.62
C TYR A 233 0.85 -12.20 -18.34
N GLU A 234 -0.47 -12.18 -18.35
CA GLU A 234 -1.29 -12.54 -17.17
C GLU A 234 -1.08 -14.00 -16.79
N ASP A 235 -1.08 -14.92 -17.74
CA ASP A 235 -0.85 -16.34 -17.50
C ASP A 235 0.55 -16.60 -16.95
N ALA A 236 1.57 -15.91 -17.44
CA ALA A 236 2.94 -16.00 -16.94
C ALA A 236 3.03 -15.48 -15.49
N CYS A 237 2.37 -14.38 -15.16
CA CYS A 237 2.30 -13.86 -13.79
C CYS A 237 1.62 -14.84 -12.84
N VAL A 238 0.53 -15.48 -13.26
CA VAL A 238 -0.18 -16.49 -12.48
C VAL A 238 0.72 -17.72 -12.24
N LEU A 239 1.39 -18.22 -13.28
CA LEU A 239 2.32 -19.35 -13.16
C LEU A 239 3.46 -19.07 -12.19
N LEU A 240 4.06 -17.87 -12.24
CA LEU A 240 5.11 -17.46 -11.32
C LEU A 240 4.63 -17.39 -9.86
N GLN A 241 3.41 -16.93 -9.63
CA GLN A 241 2.82 -16.88 -8.28
C GLN A 241 2.51 -18.26 -7.71
N VAL A 242 2.16 -19.24 -8.56
CA VAL A 242 1.94 -20.64 -8.13
C VAL A 242 3.26 -21.34 -7.82
N TRP A 243 4.33 -20.95 -8.52
CA TRP A 243 5.63 -21.59 -8.41
C TRP A 243 6.50 -21.02 -7.27
N ALA A 244 6.29 -19.76 -6.86
CA ALA A 244 7.04 -19.09 -5.78
C ALA A 244 6.56 -19.50 -4.39
#